data_19e704b256db3cf39c5c0663a827864f
#
_entry.id   19e704b256db3cf39c5c0663a827864f
#
_cell.length_a   1.000
_cell.length_b   1.000
_cell.length_c   1.000
_cell.angle_alpha   90.00
_cell.angle_beta   90.00
_cell.angle_gamma   90.00
#
_symmetry.space_group_name_H-M   'P 1'
#
loop_
_entity.id
_entity.type
_entity.pdbx_description
1 polymer ?
#
loop_
_entity_poly.entity_id
_entity_poly.type
_entity_poly.pdbx_seq_one_letter_code
_entity_poly.pdbx_strand_id
1 'polypeptide(L)'
;MEEINGMLTAEEILVAEKCLEKSLALGADKVRITLNKSLMELFGTLNGELDKVSHCLDRSISVCLFVDGKFGSFSTNRLVESELDDFLKKAIATVRMLAEDPCRDLPDPSRTAKNAVTGKELGLYDETYPALTSDERLRMAIDASIFKMHCGEGLISEEGEYSDSIFDSLVLDSNGLR
;
A
#
# COMPACT_ATOMS: atom_id res chain seq x y z
N MET A 1 15.67 -12.43 -15.34
CA MET A 1 14.49 -11.81 -14.66
C MET A 1 14.70 -12.08 -13.18
N GLU A 2 15.07 -11.07 -12.43
CA GLU A 2 15.09 -11.20 -10.98
C GLU A 2 13.68 -11.54 -10.52
N GLU A 3 13.55 -12.59 -9.72
CA GLU A 3 12.29 -12.91 -9.05
C GLU A 3 11.94 -11.74 -8.13
N ILE A 4 10.91 -11.00 -8.47
CA ILE A 4 10.34 -9.98 -7.60
C ILE A 4 9.61 -10.75 -6.51
N ASN A 5 10.29 -10.97 -5.39
CA ASN A 5 9.76 -11.65 -4.20
C ASN A 5 8.81 -10.72 -3.43
N GLY A 6 7.64 -10.44 -3.99
CA GLY A 6 6.66 -9.56 -3.38
C GLY A 6 5.28 -9.72 -4.01
N MET A 7 4.32 -8.94 -3.55
CA MET A 7 2.95 -8.92 -4.09
C MET A 7 2.84 -8.11 -5.38
N LEU A 8 3.76 -7.15 -5.60
CA LEU A 8 3.78 -6.33 -6.81
C LEU A 8 4.28 -7.14 -8.00
N THR A 9 3.53 -7.09 -9.09
CA THR A 9 3.93 -7.74 -10.34
C THR A 9 4.84 -6.83 -11.16
N ALA A 10 5.62 -7.42 -12.07
CA ALA A 10 6.46 -6.65 -13.00
C ALA A 10 5.63 -5.67 -13.86
N GLU A 11 4.40 -6.03 -14.21
CA GLU A 11 3.49 -5.15 -14.95
C GLU A 11 3.06 -3.95 -14.11
N GLU A 12 2.73 -4.15 -12.85
CA GLU A 12 2.35 -3.08 -11.92
C GLU A 12 3.53 -2.12 -11.68
N ILE A 13 4.74 -2.65 -11.55
CA ILE A 13 5.97 -1.85 -11.42
C ILE A 13 6.20 -1.01 -12.68
N LEU A 14 6.05 -1.60 -13.87
CA LEU A 14 6.18 -0.89 -15.14
C LEU A 14 5.14 0.25 -15.26
N VAL A 15 3.92 0.05 -14.75
CA VAL A 15 2.89 1.10 -14.70
C VAL A 15 3.36 2.28 -13.83
N ALA A 16 3.97 2.02 -12.68
CA ALA A 16 4.49 3.07 -11.80
C ALA A 16 5.64 3.85 -12.47
N GLU A 17 6.55 3.15 -13.14
CA GLU A 17 7.65 3.77 -13.90
C GLU A 17 7.11 4.66 -15.03
N LYS A 18 6.16 4.17 -15.82
CA LYS A 18 5.49 4.96 -16.86
C LYS A 18 4.74 6.16 -16.29
N CYS A 19 4.11 6.06 -15.12
CA CYS A 19 3.45 7.19 -14.47
C CYS A 19 4.44 8.30 -14.13
N LEU A 20 5.63 7.95 -13.64
CA LEU A 20 6.70 8.92 -13.37
C LEU A 20 7.13 9.62 -14.65
N GLU A 21 7.47 8.86 -15.71
CA GLU A 21 7.89 9.40 -17.00
C GLU A 21 6.83 10.30 -17.64
N LYS A 22 5.57 9.86 -17.66
CA LYS A 22 4.45 10.61 -18.20
C LYS A 22 4.17 11.90 -17.43
N SER A 23 4.29 11.87 -16.10
CA SER A 23 4.10 13.07 -15.28
C SER A 23 5.13 14.15 -15.62
N LEU A 24 6.40 13.77 -15.78
CA LEU A 24 7.46 14.68 -16.24
C LEU A 24 7.19 15.20 -17.66
N ALA A 25 6.80 14.31 -18.60
CA ALA A 25 6.47 14.70 -19.98
C ALA A 25 5.27 15.64 -20.07
N LEU A 26 4.32 15.58 -19.12
CA LEU A 26 3.17 16.46 -19.02
C LEU A 26 3.49 17.82 -18.36
N GLY A 27 4.74 18.02 -17.92
CA GLY A 27 5.25 19.29 -17.40
C GLY A 27 5.24 19.39 -15.88
N ALA A 28 5.36 18.28 -15.17
CA ALA A 28 5.74 18.30 -13.76
C ALA A 28 7.26 18.53 -13.63
N ASP A 29 7.67 19.40 -12.72
CA ASP A 29 9.08 19.69 -12.44
C ASP A 29 9.74 18.53 -11.69
N LYS A 30 9.02 17.99 -10.68
CA LYS A 30 9.41 16.84 -9.88
C LYS A 30 8.21 15.96 -9.59
N VAL A 31 8.47 14.67 -9.42
CA VAL A 31 7.43 13.66 -9.22
C VAL A 31 7.91 12.62 -8.20
N ARG A 32 7.00 12.17 -7.33
CA ARG A 32 7.14 10.94 -6.57
C ARG A 32 5.93 10.06 -6.80
N ILE A 33 6.18 8.82 -7.12
CA ILE A 33 5.18 7.77 -7.27
C ILE A 33 5.29 6.81 -6.08
N THR A 34 4.18 6.45 -5.49
CA THR A 34 4.10 5.36 -4.52
C THR A 34 3.04 4.37 -5.00
N LEU A 35 3.48 3.16 -5.33
CA LEU A 35 2.61 2.06 -5.68
C LEU A 35 2.50 1.15 -4.45
N ASN A 36 1.27 0.92 -3.97
CA ASN A 36 0.99 0.05 -2.83
C ASN A 36 0.10 -1.10 -3.25
N LYS A 37 0.33 -2.25 -2.64
CA LYS A 37 -0.55 -3.42 -2.71
C LYS A 37 -0.59 -4.08 -1.34
N SER A 38 -1.78 -4.40 -0.86
CA SER A 38 -1.97 -5.02 0.44
C SER A 38 -3.03 -6.12 0.39
N LEU A 39 -2.80 -7.15 1.15
CA LEU A 39 -3.77 -8.20 1.44
C LEU A 39 -3.99 -8.20 2.95
N MET A 40 -5.24 -8.15 3.37
CA MET A 40 -5.66 -8.27 4.77
C MET A 40 -6.62 -9.43 4.92
N GLU A 41 -6.37 -10.25 5.91
CA GLU A 41 -7.24 -11.32 6.36
C GLU A 41 -7.76 -11.00 7.76
N LEU A 42 -9.05 -11.24 7.99
CA LEU A 42 -9.69 -11.03 9.28
C LEU A 42 -10.68 -12.16 9.55
N PHE A 43 -10.58 -12.73 10.76
CA PHE A 43 -11.47 -13.74 11.28
C PHE A 43 -12.02 -13.24 12.61
N GLY A 44 -13.32 -12.96 12.66
CA GLY A 44 -14.01 -12.52 13.86
C GLY A 44 -14.85 -13.64 14.45
N THR A 45 -14.86 -13.75 15.77
CA THR A 45 -15.68 -14.70 16.50
C THR A 45 -16.66 -13.98 17.42
N LEU A 46 -17.83 -14.60 17.62
CA LEU A 46 -18.80 -14.20 18.61
C LEU A 46 -19.09 -15.41 19.50
N ASN A 47 -18.89 -15.26 20.80
CA ASN A 47 -19.08 -16.32 21.78
C ASN A 47 -18.28 -17.61 21.46
N GLY A 48 -17.10 -17.42 20.89
CA GLY A 48 -16.19 -18.52 20.52
C GLY A 48 -16.54 -19.26 19.22
N GLU A 49 -17.51 -18.77 18.45
CA GLU A 49 -17.88 -19.30 17.14
C GLU A 49 -17.56 -18.28 16.05
N LEU A 50 -17.29 -18.75 14.83
CA LEU A 50 -17.02 -17.88 13.69
C LEU A 50 -18.24 -16.98 13.41
N ASP A 51 -18.05 -15.67 13.40
CA ASP A 51 -19.06 -14.66 13.09
C ASP A 51 -18.82 -13.99 11.74
N LYS A 52 -17.57 -13.60 11.47
CA LYS A 52 -17.23 -12.91 10.22
C LYS A 52 -15.87 -13.34 9.67
N VAL A 53 -15.75 -13.30 8.36
CA VAL A 53 -14.48 -13.41 7.62
C VAL A 53 -14.40 -12.25 6.63
N SER A 54 -13.25 -11.60 6.58
CA SER A 54 -12.96 -10.58 5.56
C SER A 54 -11.64 -10.90 4.89
N HIS A 55 -11.65 -10.88 3.56
CA HIS A 55 -10.47 -11.02 2.71
C HIS A 55 -10.42 -9.79 1.81
N CYS A 56 -9.47 -8.91 2.02
CA CYS A 56 -9.38 -7.63 1.32
C CYS A 56 -8.04 -7.50 0.60
N LEU A 57 -8.08 -7.54 -0.73
CA LEU A 57 -6.94 -7.21 -1.58
C LEU A 57 -7.14 -5.81 -2.13
N ASP A 58 -6.24 -4.89 -1.79
CA ASP A 58 -6.25 -3.52 -2.29
C ASP A 58 -4.93 -3.18 -3.00
N ARG A 59 -5.03 -2.26 -3.97
CA ARG A 59 -3.89 -1.67 -4.64
C ARG A 59 -4.18 -0.22 -5.00
N SER A 60 -3.16 0.61 -4.90
CA SER A 60 -3.28 2.02 -5.25
C SER A 60 -1.95 2.58 -5.74
N ILE A 61 -2.06 3.61 -6.59
CA ILE A 61 -0.94 4.44 -6.97
C ILE A 61 -1.20 5.87 -6.47
N SER A 62 -0.23 6.42 -5.76
CA SER A 62 -0.22 7.80 -5.30
C SER A 62 0.83 8.56 -6.08
N VAL A 63 0.47 9.76 -6.54
CA VAL A 63 1.33 10.63 -7.34
C VAL A 63 1.46 11.97 -6.64
N CYS A 64 2.67 12.28 -6.17
CA CYS A 64 3.02 13.60 -5.67
C CYS A 64 3.65 14.41 -6.80
N LEU A 65 3.07 15.54 -7.12
CA LEU A 65 3.44 16.41 -8.25
C LEU A 65 3.93 17.76 -7.73
N PHE A 66 5.05 18.20 -8.27
CA PHE A 66 5.60 19.54 -8.10
C PHE A 66 5.55 20.22 -9.46
N VAL A 67 4.84 21.34 -9.56
CA VAL A 67 4.61 22.08 -10.80
C VAL A 67 4.65 23.57 -10.50
N ASP A 68 5.55 24.31 -11.11
CA ASP A 68 5.66 25.77 -10.96
C ASP A 68 5.72 26.22 -9.49
N GLY A 69 6.54 25.52 -8.65
CA GLY A 69 6.68 25.80 -7.22
C GLY A 69 5.47 25.41 -6.34
N LYS A 70 4.51 24.70 -6.92
CA LYS A 70 3.28 24.24 -6.27
C LYS A 70 3.32 22.72 -6.07
N PHE A 71 2.58 22.24 -5.07
CA PHE A 71 2.54 20.82 -4.72
C PHE A 71 1.12 20.29 -4.64
N GLY A 72 0.92 19.06 -5.13
CA GLY A 72 -0.31 18.29 -4.92
C GLY A 72 -0.05 16.80 -4.86
N SER A 73 -0.88 16.09 -4.10
CA SER A 73 -0.85 14.64 -3.99
C SER A 73 -2.21 14.06 -4.34
N PHE A 74 -2.21 13.05 -5.18
CA PHE A 74 -3.41 12.42 -5.73
C PHE A 74 -3.24 10.92 -5.70
N SER A 75 -4.33 10.17 -5.52
CA SER A 75 -4.32 8.71 -5.52
C SER A 75 -5.42 8.14 -6.38
N THR A 76 -5.16 6.98 -6.98
CA THR A 76 -6.16 6.17 -7.68
C THR A 76 -5.86 4.69 -7.50
N ASN A 77 -6.90 3.87 -7.49
CA ASN A 77 -6.80 2.41 -7.54
C ASN A 77 -6.99 1.84 -8.96
N ARG A 78 -7.17 2.71 -9.95
CA ARG A 78 -7.33 2.35 -11.36
C ARG A 78 -6.00 2.43 -12.07
N LEU A 79 -5.39 1.26 -12.32
CA LEU A 79 -4.06 1.12 -12.92
C LEU A 79 -4.13 0.86 -14.44
N VAL A 80 -5.25 1.21 -15.08
CA VAL A 80 -5.41 1.11 -16.55
C VAL A 80 -4.73 2.30 -17.21
N GLU A 81 -3.86 2.07 -18.18
CA GLU A 81 -2.98 3.08 -18.77
C GLU A 81 -3.75 4.31 -19.32
N SER A 82 -4.87 4.11 -20.02
CA SER A 82 -5.67 5.22 -20.54
C SER A 82 -6.32 6.07 -19.45
N GLU A 83 -6.77 5.44 -18.36
CA GLU A 83 -7.36 6.15 -17.22
C GLU A 83 -6.30 6.91 -16.42
N LEU A 84 -5.09 6.35 -16.31
CA LEU A 84 -3.95 7.02 -15.68
C LEU A 84 -3.50 8.25 -16.45
N ASP A 85 -3.52 8.22 -17.76
CA ASP A 85 -3.19 9.40 -18.59
C ASP A 85 -4.13 10.58 -18.31
N ASP A 86 -5.43 10.31 -18.24
CA ASP A 86 -6.42 11.35 -17.93
C ASP A 86 -6.34 11.80 -16.47
N PHE A 87 -6.05 10.89 -15.56
CA PHE A 87 -5.80 11.19 -14.15
C PHE A 87 -4.61 12.14 -13.99
N LEU A 88 -3.46 11.83 -14.62
CA LEU A 88 -2.26 12.66 -14.54
C LEU A 88 -2.46 14.05 -15.14
N LYS A 89 -3.13 14.16 -16.29
CA LYS A 89 -3.46 15.46 -16.90
C LYS A 89 -4.30 16.33 -15.97
N LYS A 90 -5.34 15.75 -15.36
CA LYS A 90 -6.22 16.46 -14.41
C LYS A 90 -5.46 16.84 -13.14
N ALA A 91 -4.63 15.94 -12.61
CA ALA A 91 -3.82 16.18 -11.42
C ALA A 91 -2.86 17.36 -11.63
N ILE A 92 -2.10 17.38 -12.74
CA ILE A 92 -1.18 18.48 -13.07
C ILE A 92 -1.93 19.80 -13.25
N ALA A 93 -3.07 19.78 -13.97
CA ALA A 93 -3.89 20.97 -14.13
C ALA A 93 -4.39 21.50 -12.79
N THR A 94 -4.75 20.62 -11.86
CA THR A 94 -5.18 21.00 -10.51
C THR A 94 -4.03 21.60 -9.71
N VAL A 95 -2.82 21.01 -9.76
CA VAL A 95 -1.65 21.58 -9.04
C VAL A 95 -1.35 22.99 -9.50
N ARG A 96 -1.45 23.28 -10.79
CA ARG A 96 -1.25 24.64 -11.34
C ARG A 96 -2.19 25.69 -10.76
N MET A 97 -3.33 25.28 -10.22
CA MET A 97 -4.31 26.18 -9.60
C MET A 97 -4.07 26.41 -8.09
N LEU A 98 -3.18 25.65 -7.48
CA LEU A 98 -2.87 25.75 -6.06
C LEU A 98 -1.95 26.94 -5.76
N ALA A 99 -1.81 27.27 -4.47
CA ALA A 99 -0.81 28.23 -4.02
C ALA A 99 0.59 27.60 -4.05
N GLU A 100 1.60 28.44 -4.18
CA GLU A 100 3.01 28.03 -4.05
C GLU A 100 3.32 27.56 -2.62
N ASP A 101 4.16 26.54 -2.51
CA ASP A 101 4.67 26.00 -1.25
C ASP A 101 6.20 25.86 -1.31
N PRO A 102 6.94 26.93 -0.99
CA PRO A 102 8.40 26.94 -1.10
C PRO A 102 9.11 26.04 -0.07
N CYS A 103 8.36 25.54 0.93
CA CYS A 103 8.92 24.65 1.95
C CYS A 103 8.80 23.17 1.60
N ARG A 104 8.17 22.84 0.47
CA ARG A 104 7.90 21.47 0.08
C ARG A 104 8.69 21.08 -1.16
N ASP A 105 9.53 20.07 -1.02
CA ASP A 105 10.36 19.55 -2.11
C ASP A 105 10.63 18.04 -1.93
N LEU A 106 11.18 17.41 -2.97
CA LEU A 106 11.79 16.08 -2.86
C LEU A 106 13.09 16.17 -2.05
N PRO A 107 13.52 15.08 -1.39
CA PRO A 107 14.83 15.00 -0.79
C PRO A 107 15.94 15.32 -1.79
N ASP A 108 17.05 15.88 -1.27
CA ASP A 108 18.24 16.13 -2.08
C ASP A 108 18.69 14.83 -2.78
N PRO A 109 19.03 14.87 -4.09
CA PRO A 109 19.48 13.70 -4.84
C PRO A 109 20.67 12.96 -4.22
N SER A 110 21.55 13.68 -3.48
CA SER A 110 22.68 13.06 -2.78
C SER A 110 22.29 12.22 -1.56
N ARG A 111 21.05 12.44 -1.05
CA ARG A 111 20.47 11.73 0.09
C ARG A 111 19.46 10.68 -0.32
N THR A 112 19.22 10.51 -1.62
CA THR A 112 18.23 9.61 -2.18
C THR A 112 18.84 8.20 -2.31
N ALA A 113 18.16 7.17 -1.76
CA ALA A 113 18.50 5.78 -2.01
C ALA A 113 18.26 5.46 -3.50
N LYS A 114 19.22 4.79 -4.14
CA LYS A 114 19.16 4.47 -5.58
C LYS A 114 19.01 2.98 -5.86
N ASN A 115 19.07 2.18 -4.82
CA ASN A 115 18.89 0.74 -4.91
C ASN A 115 17.73 0.35 -4.01
N ALA A 116 16.75 -0.31 -4.59
CA ALA A 116 15.65 -0.86 -3.82
C ALA A 116 16.17 -1.85 -2.79
N VAL A 117 15.64 -1.77 -1.57
CA VAL A 117 15.88 -2.75 -0.51
C VAL A 117 14.55 -3.45 -0.28
N THR A 118 14.56 -4.78 -0.31
CA THR A 118 13.34 -5.57 -0.11
C THR A 118 13.03 -5.73 1.37
N GLY A 119 11.75 -5.93 1.69
CA GLY A 119 11.34 -6.28 3.05
C GLY A 119 12.04 -7.54 3.58
N LYS A 120 12.43 -8.46 2.68
CA LYS A 120 13.18 -9.67 3.01
C LYS A 120 14.59 -9.34 3.52
N GLU A 121 15.32 -8.47 2.85
CA GLU A 121 16.67 -8.03 3.27
C GLU A 121 16.63 -7.27 4.60
N LEU A 122 15.54 -6.58 4.88
CA LEU A 122 15.32 -5.85 6.13
C LEU A 122 14.74 -6.73 7.25
N GLY A 123 14.48 -8.02 7.00
CA GLY A 123 13.85 -8.92 7.96
C GLY A 123 12.39 -8.57 8.26
N LEU A 124 11.69 -7.89 7.36
CA LEU A 124 10.29 -7.48 7.49
C LEU A 124 9.32 -8.46 6.83
N TYR A 125 9.84 -9.46 6.12
CA TYR A 125 9.05 -10.47 5.43
C TYR A 125 9.17 -11.82 6.14
N ASP A 126 8.04 -12.39 6.50
CA ASP A 126 7.95 -13.74 7.02
C ASP A 126 7.71 -14.74 5.89
N GLU A 127 8.71 -15.57 5.58
CA GLU A 127 8.65 -16.57 4.52
C GLU A 127 7.60 -17.68 4.79
N THR A 128 7.14 -17.83 6.02
CA THR A 128 6.11 -18.80 6.39
C THR A 128 4.70 -18.29 6.17
N TYR A 129 4.52 -16.95 6.04
CA TYR A 129 3.22 -16.32 5.87
C TYR A 129 2.36 -16.92 4.74
N PRO A 130 2.89 -17.24 3.55
CA PRO A 130 2.06 -17.83 2.47
C PRO A 130 1.51 -19.24 2.79
N ALA A 131 2.09 -19.92 3.78
CA ALA A 131 1.64 -21.25 4.20
C ALA A 131 0.53 -21.19 5.27
N LEU A 132 0.28 -20.01 5.86
CA LEU A 132 -0.74 -19.83 6.89
C LEU A 132 -2.14 -20.01 6.27
N THR A 133 -2.87 -20.99 6.76
CA THR A 133 -4.19 -21.37 6.26
C THR A 133 -5.32 -20.61 6.92
N SER A 134 -6.50 -20.56 6.27
CA SER A 134 -7.72 -20.00 6.87
C SER A 134 -8.14 -20.72 8.16
N ASP A 135 -7.93 -22.05 8.21
CA ASP A 135 -8.26 -22.83 9.40
C ASP A 135 -7.35 -22.49 10.59
N GLU A 136 -6.08 -22.19 10.34
CA GLU A 136 -5.15 -21.74 11.38
C GLU A 136 -5.52 -20.34 11.89
N ARG A 137 -5.88 -19.43 11.00
CA ARG A 137 -6.36 -18.10 11.36
C ARG A 137 -7.62 -18.15 12.21
N LEU A 138 -8.60 -18.96 11.79
CA LEU A 138 -9.82 -19.18 12.55
C LEU A 138 -9.52 -19.76 13.93
N ARG A 139 -8.61 -20.73 14.01
CA ARG A 139 -8.20 -21.32 15.29
C ARG A 139 -7.59 -20.27 16.21
N MET A 140 -6.71 -19.41 15.69
CA MET A 140 -6.13 -18.31 16.47
C MET A 140 -7.20 -17.34 16.98
N ALA A 141 -8.22 -17.00 16.17
CA ALA A 141 -9.34 -16.19 16.61
C ALA A 141 -10.16 -16.87 17.73
N ILE A 142 -10.42 -18.18 17.60
CA ILE A 142 -11.15 -18.97 18.62
C ILE A 142 -10.32 -19.11 19.89
N ASP A 143 -9.03 -19.34 19.79
CA ASP A 143 -8.12 -19.51 20.93
C ASP A 143 -7.93 -18.19 21.71
N ALA A 144 -8.07 -17.04 21.04
CA ALA A 144 -8.10 -15.73 21.67
C ALA A 144 -9.40 -15.44 22.45
N SER A 145 -10.47 -16.22 22.20
CA SER A 145 -11.76 -16.07 22.87
C SER A 145 -11.68 -16.50 24.32
N ILE A 146 -12.16 -15.65 25.22
CA ILE A 146 -12.27 -15.94 26.66
C ILE A 146 -13.59 -16.60 27.04
N PHE A 147 -14.53 -16.73 26.12
CA PHE A 147 -15.87 -17.29 26.37
C PHE A 147 -15.81 -18.69 26.99
N LYS A 148 -14.82 -19.49 26.62
CA LYS A 148 -14.58 -20.84 27.17
C LYS A 148 -13.86 -20.84 28.50
N MET A 149 -13.40 -19.68 29.01
CA MET A 149 -12.63 -19.57 30.26
C MET A 149 -13.50 -19.42 31.51
N HIS A 150 -14.76 -19.75 31.48
CA HIS A 150 -15.67 -19.66 32.63
C HIS A 150 -15.72 -18.28 33.31
N CYS A 151 -16.03 -17.23 32.52
CA CYS A 151 -16.12 -15.88 33.05
C CYS A 151 -17.32 -15.61 33.99
N GLY A 152 -18.04 -16.64 34.39
CA GLY A 152 -19.17 -16.56 35.31
C GLY A 152 -20.48 -16.12 34.66
N GLU A 153 -21.55 -16.03 35.45
CA GLU A 153 -22.90 -15.74 34.98
C GLU A 153 -23.10 -14.29 34.48
N GLY A 154 -22.09 -13.42 34.61
CA GLY A 154 -22.16 -12.02 34.19
C GLY A 154 -21.77 -11.76 32.73
N LEU A 155 -21.16 -12.73 32.03
CA LEU A 155 -20.77 -12.58 30.63
C LEU A 155 -21.97 -12.82 29.71
N ILE A 156 -22.41 -11.79 29.00
CA ILE A 156 -23.55 -11.86 28.07
C ILE A 156 -23.07 -12.23 26.66
N SER A 157 -21.99 -11.62 26.20
CA SER A 157 -21.37 -11.91 24.90
C SER A 157 -19.89 -11.51 24.92
N GLU A 158 -19.13 -12.08 24.00
CA GLU A 158 -17.72 -11.79 23.82
C GLU A 158 -17.41 -11.84 22.32
N GLU A 159 -16.64 -10.88 21.85
CA GLU A 159 -16.11 -10.85 20.49
C GLU A 159 -14.60 -11.09 20.53
N GLY A 160 -14.12 -11.97 19.65
CA GLY A 160 -12.71 -12.21 19.42
C GLY A 160 -12.37 -11.86 17.98
N GLU A 161 -11.12 -11.45 17.73
CA GLU A 161 -10.66 -11.17 16.39
C GLU A 161 -9.20 -11.57 16.24
N TYR A 162 -8.92 -12.21 15.11
CA TYR A 162 -7.57 -12.37 14.58
C TYR A 162 -7.51 -11.63 13.24
N SER A 163 -6.48 -10.85 13.04
CA SER A 163 -6.19 -10.24 11.74
C SER A 163 -4.70 -10.28 11.45
N ASP A 164 -4.40 -10.48 10.18
CA ASP A 164 -3.05 -10.34 9.66
C ASP A 164 -3.08 -9.60 8.34
N SER A 165 -1.92 -9.09 7.93
CA SER A 165 -1.77 -8.44 6.65
C SER A 165 -0.37 -8.59 6.10
N ILE A 166 -0.29 -8.61 4.76
CA ILE A 166 0.94 -8.41 4.02
C ILE A 166 0.76 -7.20 3.13
N PHE A 167 1.78 -6.37 3.03
CA PHE A 167 1.79 -5.26 2.08
C PHE A 167 3.12 -5.15 1.38
N ASP A 168 3.06 -4.62 0.17
CA ASP A 168 4.21 -4.33 -0.66
C ASP A 168 4.11 -2.91 -1.19
N SER A 169 5.22 -2.19 -1.19
CA SER A 169 5.26 -0.78 -1.57
C SER A 169 6.51 -0.49 -2.40
N LEU A 170 6.31 0.15 -3.54
CA LEU A 170 7.38 0.68 -4.37
C LEU A 170 7.30 2.20 -4.38
N VAL A 171 8.39 2.86 -4.04
CA VAL A 171 8.53 4.32 -4.11
C VAL A 171 9.55 4.68 -5.17
N LEU A 172 9.13 5.49 -6.14
CA LEU A 172 9.98 6.05 -7.19
C LEU A 172 9.94 7.57 -7.12
N ASP A 173 11.02 8.25 -7.41
CA ASP A 173 10.96 9.70 -7.64
C ASP A 173 11.91 10.19 -8.73
N SER A 174 11.68 11.42 -9.19
CA SER A 174 12.46 12.05 -10.25
C SER A 174 13.90 12.39 -9.84
N ASN A 175 14.26 12.26 -8.56
CA ASN A 175 15.63 12.38 -8.04
C ASN A 175 16.39 11.03 -8.06
N GLY A 176 15.74 9.96 -8.53
CA GLY A 176 16.31 8.63 -8.70
C GLY A 176 16.13 7.70 -7.50
N LEU A 177 15.20 7.98 -6.59
CA LEU A 177 14.77 7.02 -5.57
C LEU A 177 14.16 5.79 -6.25
N ARG A 178 14.54 4.63 -5.78
CA ARG A 178 13.94 3.35 -6.13
C ARG A 178 14.13 2.35 -4.99
#